data_1565014b6a14ace80b53ee43646f7ac2
#
_entry.id   1565014b6a14ace80b53ee43646f7ac2
#
_cell.length_a   1.000
_cell.length_b   1.000
_cell.length_c   1.000
_cell.angle_alpha   90.00
_cell.angle_beta   90.00
_cell.angle_gamma   90.00
#
_symmetry.space_group_name_H-M   'P 1'
#
loop_
_entity.id
_entity.type
_entity.pdbx_description
1 polymer ?
#
loop_
_entity_poly.entity_id
_entity_poly.type
_entity_poly.pdbx_seq_one_letter_code
_entity_poly.pdbx_strand_id
1 'polypeptide(L)'
;EHPTKNDALNYGEIFLRDNVPVMIYLLTQKRYDIVKKFLTVSLDLQSTTYQTRGVFPTSFVEEKGKLIADYGQRSIGRITSADASLWWPVLCWLYVRKSGDQSFGTSQQVQRGVQLLLDLVLHPTFEGNPVLFVPDCSFMIDRPMDVWGAPLEVEVLLHASLKSCIQLMELSRKHQKSRLLDQRLVLTRQWVHDLRQFLLKH
;
A
#
# COMPACT_ATOMS: atom_id res chain seq x y z
N GLU A 1 -10.72 0.95 -27.42
CA GLU A 1 -10.80 -0.36 -28.13
C GLU A 1 -11.42 -1.37 -27.19
N HIS A 2 -12.45 -2.08 -27.64
CA HIS A 2 -13.03 -3.17 -26.84
C HIS A 2 -12.02 -4.33 -26.76
N PRO A 3 -11.88 -4.99 -25.60
CA PRO A 3 -10.99 -6.13 -25.48
C PRO A 3 -11.35 -7.17 -26.53
N THR A 4 -10.35 -7.61 -27.28
CA THR A 4 -10.53 -8.68 -28.25
C THR A 4 -10.83 -9.99 -27.52
N LYS A 5 -11.53 -10.92 -28.15
CA LYS A 5 -11.93 -12.24 -27.57
C LYS A 5 -10.76 -13.07 -27.01
N ASN A 6 -9.51 -12.63 -27.21
CA ASN A 6 -8.29 -13.31 -26.72
C ASN A 6 -7.64 -12.66 -25.49
N ASP A 7 -8.15 -11.51 -25.01
CA ASP A 7 -7.67 -10.95 -23.77
C ASP A 7 -8.33 -11.71 -22.61
N ALA A 8 -7.60 -12.64 -22.05
CA ALA A 8 -8.05 -13.35 -20.85
C ALA A 8 -8.26 -12.31 -19.74
N LEU A 9 -9.51 -12.20 -19.29
CA LEU A 9 -9.85 -11.32 -18.16
C LEU A 9 -9.12 -11.84 -16.92
N ASN A 10 -8.45 -10.94 -16.19
CA ASN A 10 -7.66 -11.26 -15.01
C ASN A 10 -8.49 -11.52 -13.73
N TYR A 11 -9.77 -11.83 -13.86
CA TYR A 11 -10.68 -12.09 -12.72
C TYR A 11 -10.34 -13.34 -11.90
N GLY A 12 -9.43 -14.18 -12.36
CA GLY A 12 -8.87 -15.28 -11.56
C GLY A 12 -7.75 -14.86 -10.61
N GLU A 13 -7.34 -13.61 -10.63
CA GLU A 13 -6.27 -13.07 -9.79
C GLU A 13 -6.82 -12.54 -8.45
N ILE A 14 -5.96 -12.50 -7.44
CA ILE A 14 -6.27 -11.94 -6.12
C ILE A 14 -5.88 -10.47 -6.15
N PHE A 15 -6.86 -9.57 -6.23
CA PHE A 15 -6.64 -8.13 -6.19
C PHE A 15 -6.44 -7.64 -4.76
N LEU A 16 -5.36 -6.91 -4.52
CA LEU A 16 -5.00 -6.47 -3.17
C LEU A 16 -6.07 -5.53 -2.60
N ARG A 17 -6.42 -4.46 -3.30
CA ARG A 17 -7.46 -3.50 -2.87
C ARG A 17 -8.79 -4.17 -2.60
N ASP A 18 -9.27 -5.00 -3.55
CA ASP A 18 -10.62 -5.58 -3.50
C ASP A 18 -10.78 -6.56 -2.34
N ASN A 19 -9.67 -7.14 -1.87
CA ASN A 19 -9.66 -8.01 -0.69
C ASN A 19 -9.64 -7.24 0.64
N VAL A 20 -9.35 -5.93 0.66
CA VAL A 20 -9.29 -5.18 1.93
C VAL A 20 -10.60 -5.21 2.72
N PRO A 21 -11.78 -4.96 2.14
CA PRO A 21 -13.05 -5.07 2.87
C PRO A 21 -13.29 -6.47 3.43
N VAL A 22 -12.94 -7.51 2.67
CA VAL A 22 -13.05 -8.91 3.11
C VAL A 22 -12.11 -9.17 4.29
N MET A 23 -10.87 -8.69 4.24
CA MET A 23 -9.92 -8.84 5.34
C MET A 23 -10.37 -8.08 6.59
N ILE A 24 -10.95 -6.89 6.44
CA ILE A 24 -11.54 -6.13 7.57
C ILE A 24 -12.69 -6.92 8.18
N TYR A 25 -13.58 -7.51 7.37
CA TYR A 25 -14.63 -8.38 7.87
C TYR A 25 -14.06 -9.57 8.64
N LEU A 26 -13.05 -10.26 8.11
CA LEU A 26 -12.39 -11.39 8.77
C LEU A 26 -11.71 -10.98 10.09
N LEU A 27 -11.19 -9.77 10.21
CA LEU A 27 -10.72 -9.23 11.49
C LEU A 27 -11.85 -9.11 12.52
N THR A 28 -13.06 -8.75 12.12
CA THR A 28 -14.22 -8.71 13.04
C THR A 28 -14.63 -10.11 13.49
N GLN A 29 -14.44 -11.12 12.62
CA GLN A 29 -14.68 -12.54 12.91
C GLN A 29 -13.51 -13.23 13.63
N LYS A 30 -12.49 -12.47 14.02
CA LYS A 30 -11.25 -12.97 14.68
C LYS A 30 -10.48 -14.02 13.85
N ARG A 31 -10.69 -14.06 12.54
CA ARG A 31 -9.94 -14.93 11.62
C ARG A 31 -8.57 -14.31 11.29
N TYR A 32 -7.79 -14.12 12.34
CA TYR A 32 -6.46 -13.47 12.26
C TYR A 32 -5.46 -14.27 11.44
N ASP A 33 -5.59 -15.58 11.42
CA ASP A 33 -4.78 -16.51 10.62
C ASP A 33 -4.81 -16.17 9.13
N ILE A 34 -6.01 -15.97 8.58
CA ILE A 34 -6.20 -15.65 7.16
C ILE A 34 -5.64 -14.27 6.84
N VAL A 35 -5.95 -13.27 7.68
CA VAL A 35 -5.49 -11.91 7.45
C VAL A 35 -3.96 -11.81 7.54
N LYS A 36 -3.34 -12.50 8.51
CA LYS A 36 -1.87 -12.57 8.62
C LYS A 36 -1.25 -13.18 7.38
N LYS A 37 -1.82 -14.29 6.87
CA LYS A 37 -1.33 -14.95 5.66
C LYS A 37 -1.41 -14.02 4.45
N PHE A 38 -2.55 -13.33 4.27
CA PHE A 38 -2.74 -12.36 3.19
C PHE A 38 -1.69 -11.24 3.26
N LEU A 39 -1.49 -10.64 4.45
CA LEU A 39 -0.49 -9.59 4.67
C LEU A 39 0.93 -10.07 4.38
N THR A 40 1.27 -11.29 4.81
CA THR A 40 2.61 -11.86 4.58
C THR A 40 2.85 -12.10 3.10
N VAL A 41 1.91 -12.75 2.41
CA VAL A 41 2.02 -13.00 0.96
C VAL A 41 2.13 -11.70 0.18
N SER A 42 1.31 -10.70 0.50
CA SER A 42 1.38 -9.39 -0.16
C SER A 42 2.74 -8.72 0.08
N LEU A 43 3.29 -8.85 1.28
CA LEU A 43 4.59 -8.29 1.65
C LEU A 43 5.76 -8.99 0.93
N ASP A 44 5.69 -10.31 0.78
CA ASP A 44 6.68 -11.08 0.02
C ASP A 44 6.70 -10.68 -1.46
N LEU A 45 5.57 -10.17 -1.95
CA LEU A 45 5.41 -9.68 -3.32
C LEU A 45 5.67 -8.17 -3.46
N GLN A 46 6.03 -7.45 -2.38
CA GLN A 46 6.41 -6.04 -2.52
C GLN A 46 7.67 -5.91 -3.40
N SER A 47 7.60 -5.08 -4.43
CA SER A 47 8.69 -4.97 -5.39
C SER A 47 9.98 -4.40 -4.79
N THR A 48 11.09 -5.03 -5.14
CA THR A 48 12.44 -4.58 -4.82
C THR A 48 13.24 -4.18 -6.06
N THR A 49 12.63 -4.26 -7.25
CA THR A 49 13.27 -3.86 -8.50
C THR A 49 13.40 -2.34 -8.59
N TYR A 50 14.39 -1.85 -9.32
CA TYR A 50 14.69 -0.42 -9.36
C TYR A 50 13.48 0.45 -9.76
N GLN A 51 12.74 0.03 -10.78
CA GLN A 51 11.65 0.84 -11.35
C GLN A 51 10.38 0.86 -10.49
N THR A 52 10.11 -0.20 -9.75
CA THR A 52 8.87 -0.36 -8.96
C THR A 52 9.14 -0.56 -7.48
N ARG A 53 10.33 -0.18 -7.01
CA ARG A 53 10.75 -0.42 -5.63
C ARG A 53 9.77 0.18 -4.62
N GLY A 54 9.27 -0.67 -3.74
CA GLY A 54 8.30 -0.28 -2.71
C GLY A 54 6.84 -0.44 -3.11
N VAL A 55 6.55 -0.63 -4.40
CA VAL A 55 5.19 -0.86 -4.89
C VAL A 55 4.70 -2.23 -4.47
N PHE A 56 3.48 -2.31 -3.97
CA PHE A 56 2.74 -3.57 -3.81
C PHE A 56 2.02 -3.91 -5.12
N PRO A 57 1.85 -5.19 -5.45
CA PRO A 57 1.16 -5.56 -6.68
C PRO A 57 -0.31 -5.12 -6.66
N THR A 58 -0.85 -4.81 -7.82
CA THR A 58 -2.29 -4.60 -8.00
C THR A 58 -3.05 -5.91 -7.74
N SER A 59 -2.51 -7.01 -8.27
CA SER A 59 -3.03 -8.37 -8.11
C SER A 59 -1.90 -9.39 -8.11
N PHE A 60 -2.21 -10.60 -7.73
CA PHE A 60 -1.31 -11.74 -7.85
C PHE A 60 -2.09 -13.05 -8.03
N VAL A 61 -1.44 -14.03 -8.59
CA VAL A 61 -2.01 -15.36 -8.83
C VAL A 61 -0.98 -16.44 -8.51
N GLU A 62 -1.45 -17.63 -8.16
CA GLU A 62 -0.60 -18.80 -8.05
C GLU A 62 -0.66 -19.62 -9.35
N GLU A 63 0.47 -19.76 -10.02
CA GLU A 63 0.62 -20.58 -11.21
C GLU A 63 1.72 -21.62 -10.98
N LYS A 64 1.37 -22.90 -11.06
CA LYS A 64 2.32 -24.03 -10.88
C LYS A 64 3.15 -23.96 -9.60
N GLY A 65 2.51 -23.58 -8.49
CA GLY A 65 3.15 -23.43 -7.18
C GLY A 65 4.02 -22.20 -7.02
N LYS A 66 3.97 -21.24 -7.95
CA LYS A 66 4.66 -19.95 -7.86
C LYS A 66 3.66 -18.79 -7.81
N LEU A 67 3.94 -17.85 -6.93
CA LEU A 67 3.19 -16.59 -6.91
C LEU A 67 3.73 -15.66 -7.99
N ILE A 68 2.83 -15.16 -8.83
CA ILE A 68 3.12 -14.21 -9.89
C ILE A 68 2.39 -12.92 -9.55
N ALA A 69 3.15 -11.86 -9.34
CA ALA A 69 2.64 -10.53 -9.04
C ALA A 69 2.43 -9.72 -10.31
N ASP A 70 1.38 -8.90 -10.32
CA ASP A 70 1.12 -7.92 -11.37
C ASP A 70 1.32 -6.50 -10.84
N TYR A 71 2.24 -5.77 -11.46
CA TYR A 71 2.50 -4.35 -11.21
C TYR A 71 2.03 -3.49 -12.39
N GLY A 72 0.94 -3.90 -13.06
CA GLY A 72 0.35 -3.23 -14.20
C GLY A 72 0.67 -3.86 -15.56
N GLN A 73 1.50 -4.90 -15.64
CA GLN A 73 1.86 -5.52 -16.92
C GLN A 73 0.74 -6.42 -17.47
N ARG A 74 -0.02 -7.03 -16.58
CA ARG A 74 -1.10 -8.00 -16.89
C ARG A 74 -2.49 -7.38 -16.77
N SER A 75 -2.61 -6.21 -16.16
CA SER A 75 -3.88 -5.53 -15.98
C SER A 75 -4.49 -5.11 -17.33
N ILE A 76 -5.79 -5.07 -17.42
CA ILE A 76 -6.54 -4.71 -18.63
C ILE A 76 -6.10 -3.35 -19.18
N GLY A 77 -5.84 -2.38 -18.28
CA GLY A 77 -5.37 -1.05 -18.65
C GLY A 77 -3.86 -0.92 -18.72
N ARG A 78 -3.11 -1.98 -18.37
CA ARG A 78 -1.64 -1.96 -18.24
C ARG A 78 -1.13 -0.86 -17.30
N ILE A 79 -1.90 -0.58 -16.26
CA ILE A 79 -1.64 0.46 -15.28
C ILE A 79 -1.64 -0.17 -13.89
N THR A 80 -0.69 0.24 -13.05
CA THR A 80 -0.66 -0.11 -11.63
C THR A 80 -1.71 0.68 -10.87
N SER A 81 -2.48 0.02 -10.04
CA SER A 81 -3.40 0.67 -9.12
C SER A 81 -2.60 1.46 -8.06
N ALA A 82 -2.83 2.77 -7.99
CA ALA A 82 -2.09 3.66 -7.07
C ALA A 82 -2.38 3.35 -5.60
N ASP A 83 -3.57 2.85 -5.30
CA ASP A 83 -4.06 2.64 -3.94
C ASP A 83 -3.63 1.30 -3.31
N ALA A 84 -3.30 0.28 -4.11
CA ALA A 84 -2.92 -1.04 -3.60
C ALA A 84 -1.80 -0.96 -2.55
N SER A 85 -0.77 -0.16 -2.83
CA SER A 85 0.36 0.06 -1.93
C SER A 85 -0.03 0.80 -0.65
N LEU A 86 -1.01 1.69 -0.73
CA LEU A 86 -1.45 2.51 0.41
C LEU A 86 -2.36 1.73 1.36
N TRP A 87 -3.12 0.76 0.86
CA TRP A 87 -3.99 -0.08 1.68
C TRP A 87 -3.24 -1.05 2.58
N TRP A 88 -2.07 -1.53 2.14
CA TRP A 88 -1.35 -2.55 2.90
C TRP A 88 -1.00 -2.15 4.33
N PRO A 89 -0.36 -0.97 4.61
CA PRO A 89 -0.04 -0.59 5.98
C PRO A 89 -1.29 -0.30 6.83
N VAL A 90 -2.38 0.16 6.21
CA VAL A 90 -3.65 0.36 6.91
C VAL A 90 -4.18 -0.97 7.43
N LEU A 91 -4.24 -1.98 6.56
CA LEU A 91 -4.69 -3.32 6.94
C LEU A 91 -3.73 -3.97 7.94
N CYS A 92 -2.42 -3.81 7.75
CA CYS A 92 -1.38 -4.33 8.67
C CYS A 92 -1.55 -3.75 10.08
N TRP A 93 -1.74 -2.45 10.19
CA TRP A 93 -1.97 -1.83 11.51
C TRP A 93 -3.30 -2.26 12.14
N LEU A 94 -4.36 -2.36 11.36
CA LEU A 94 -5.64 -2.89 11.84
C LEU A 94 -5.50 -4.32 12.36
N TYR A 95 -4.76 -5.18 11.65
CA TYR A 95 -4.47 -6.54 12.08
C TYR A 95 -3.73 -6.53 13.43
N VAL A 96 -2.62 -5.80 13.56
CA VAL A 96 -1.83 -5.72 14.79
C VAL A 96 -2.70 -5.25 15.98
N ARG A 97 -3.52 -4.23 15.77
CA ARG A 97 -4.43 -3.71 16.80
C ARG A 97 -5.50 -4.72 17.22
N LYS A 98 -6.09 -5.46 16.29
CA LYS A 98 -7.20 -6.37 16.57
C LYS A 98 -6.74 -7.71 17.11
N SER A 99 -5.63 -8.23 16.61
CA SER A 99 -5.07 -9.52 17.02
C SER A 99 -4.18 -9.42 18.28
N GLY A 100 -3.59 -8.26 18.54
CA GLY A 100 -2.55 -8.08 19.57
C GLY A 100 -1.17 -8.62 19.15
N ASP A 101 -1.01 -9.07 17.90
CA ASP A 101 0.26 -9.63 17.37
C ASP A 101 1.28 -8.53 17.09
N GLN A 102 1.85 -7.98 18.18
CA GLN A 102 2.90 -6.97 18.08
C GLN A 102 4.18 -7.51 17.44
N SER A 103 4.45 -8.81 17.60
CA SER A 103 5.64 -9.46 17.03
C SER A 103 5.64 -9.41 15.50
N PHE A 104 4.48 -9.56 14.87
CA PHE A 104 4.33 -9.37 13.43
C PHE A 104 4.62 -7.93 13.03
N GLY A 105 3.99 -6.95 13.70
CA GLY A 105 4.18 -5.53 13.39
C GLY A 105 5.62 -5.04 13.57
N THR A 106 6.37 -5.61 14.51
CA THR A 106 7.78 -5.25 14.76
C THR A 106 8.79 -6.11 13.99
N SER A 107 8.33 -7.10 13.24
CA SER A 107 9.22 -7.97 12.46
C SER A 107 10.05 -7.16 11.46
N GLN A 108 11.28 -7.61 11.23
CA GLN A 108 12.19 -6.94 10.29
C GLN A 108 11.58 -6.83 8.89
N GLN A 109 10.82 -7.83 8.48
CA GLN A 109 10.17 -7.87 7.17
C GLN A 109 9.10 -6.78 7.03
N VAL A 110 8.20 -6.65 8.01
CA VAL A 110 7.17 -5.59 8.04
C VAL A 110 7.83 -4.21 8.10
N GLN A 111 8.82 -4.01 8.95
CA GLN A 111 9.50 -2.72 9.07
C GLN A 111 10.25 -2.34 7.79
N ARG A 112 10.87 -3.31 7.11
CA ARG A 112 11.47 -3.09 5.78
C ARG A 112 10.41 -2.71 4.74
N GLY A 113 9.27 -3.40 4.73
CA GLY A 113 8.16 -3.08 3.81
C GLY A 113 7.63 -1.67 4.01
N VAL A 114 7.45 -1.27 5.27
CA VAL A 114 7.07 0.12 5.62
C VAL A 114 8.11 1.13 5.13
N GLN A 115 9.41 0.84 5.31
CA GLN A 115 10.47 1.74 4.85
C GLN A 115 10.47 1.90 3.32
N LEU A 116 10.33 0.80 2.58
CA LEU A 116 10.27 0.82 1.12
C LEU A 116 9.06 1.63 0.61
N LEU A 117 7.91 1.49 1.26
CA LEU A 117 6.75 2.29 0.92
C LEU A 117 6.96 3.78 1.22
N LEU A 118 7.54 4.11 2.37
CA LEU A 118 7.84 5.51 2.71
C LEU A 118 8.87 6.12 1.75
N ASP A 119 9.87 5.35 1.30
CA ASP A 119 10.81 5.80 0.27
C ASP A 119 10.10 6.10 -1.06
N LEU A 120 9.02 5.37 -1.36
CA LEU A 120 8.23 5.58 -2.57
C LEU A 120 7.35 6.84 -2.48
N VAL A 121 6.69 7.08 -1.34
CA VAL A 121 5.62 8.10 -1.26
C VAL A 121 6.06 9.44 -0.63
N LEU A 122 7.16 9.48 0.11
CA LEU A 122 7.67 10.71 0.73
C LEU A 122 8.63 11.45 -0.20
N HIS A 123 8.20 11.69 -1.43
CA HIS A 123 8.90 12.55 -2.37
C HIS A 123 8.12 13.85 -2.57
N PRO A 124 8.77 15.02 -2.60
CA PRO A 124 8.14 16.26 -3.01
C PRO A 124 7.74 16.12 -4.48
N THR A 125 6.46 15.89 -4.73
CA THR A 125 6.01 15.40 -6.04
C THR A 125 5.48 16.48 -6.94
N PHE A 126 4.70 17.43 -6.43
CA PHE A 126 4.08 18.44 -7.28
C PHE A 126 4.22 19.82 -6.63
N GLU A 127 5.06 20.67 -7.20
CA GLU A 127 5.27 22.04 -6.72
C GLU A 127 5.54 22.17 -5.22
N GLY A 128 6.19 21.16 -4.62
CA GLY A 128 6.47 21.12 -3.19
C GLY A 128 5.30 20.75 -2.29
N ASN A 129 4.14 20.42 -2.86
CA ASN A 129 2.97 20.00 -2.08
C ASN A 129 3.13 18.55 -1.58
N PRO A 130 2.63 18.24 -0.37
CA PRO A 130 2.75 16.91 0.25
C PRO A 130 1.71 15.91 -0.28
N VAL A 131 1.47 15.89 -1.59
CA VAL A 131 0.46 15.09 -2.27
C VAL A 131 1.10 14.00 -3.13
N LEU A 132 0.36 12.93 -3.37
CA LEU A 132 0.75 11.87 -4.30
C LEU A 132 0.16 12.16 -5.68
N PHE A 133 1.00 12.66 -6.58
CA PHE A 133 0.59 12.94 -7.94
C PHE A 133 0.50 11.67 -8.77
N VAL A 134 -0.64 11.46 -9.46
CA VAL A 134 -0.86 10.34 -10.39
C VAL A 134 -0.89 10.84 -11.83
N PRO A 135 0.22 10.69 -12.58
CA PRO A 135 0.39 11.34 -13.88
C PRO A 135 -0.30 10.61 -15.04
N ASP A 136 -0.44 9.29 -14.96
CA ASP A 136 -0.74 8.45 -16.13
C ASP A 136 -2.17 7.93 -16.15
N CYS A 137 -3.12 8.73 -15.67
CA CYS A 137 -4.50 8.26 -15.48
C CYS A 137 -4.60 7.01 -14.58
N SER A 138 -3.52 6.70 -13.87
CA SER A 138 -3.51 5.69 -12.81
C SER A 138 -4.36 6.20 -11.65
N PHE A 139 -5.26 5.36 -11.18
CA PHE A 139 -6.13 5.75 -10.08
C PHE A 139 -6.30 4.58 -9.11
N MET A 140 -7.50 4.39 -8.61
CA MET A 140 -7.81 3.29 -7.68
C MET A 140 -8.30 2.03 -8.40
N ILE A 141 -8.10 1.95 -9.72
CA ILE A 141 -8.42 0.76 -10.52
C ILE A 141 -7.30 0.47 -11.51
N ASP A 142 -7.31 -0.73 -12.06
CA ASP A 142 -6.33 -1.23 -13.04
C ASP A 142 -6.64 -0.83 -14.48
N ARG A 143 -7.40 0.26 -14.69
CA ARG A 143 -7.81 0.77 -15.99
C ARG A 143 -7.50 2.25 -16.09
N PRO A 144 -7.14 2.74 -17.27
CA PRO A 144 -7.02 4.18 -17.50
C PRO A 144 -8.33 4.88 -17.18
N MET A 145 -8.25 5.94 -16.41
CA MET A 145 -9.36 6.85 -16.16
C MET A 145 -8.95 8.26 -16.56
N ASP A 146 -9.90 9.08 -16.94
CA ASP A 146 -9.65 10.49 -17.23
C ASP A 146 -9.49 11.30 -15.94
N VAL A 147 -8.56 10.82 -15.09
CA VAL A 147 -8.22 11.40 -13.80
C VAL A 147 -6.70 11.47 -13.68
N TRP A 148 -6.19 12.65 -13.42
CA TRP A 148 -4.76 12.88 -13.18
C TRP A 148 -4.59 13.95 -12.10
N GLY A 149 -3.39 14.08 -11.56
CA GLY A 149 -3.09 15.04 -10.50
C GLY A 149 -3.09 14.38 -9.13
N ALA A 150 -3.70 15.02 -8.14
CA ALA A 150 -3.79 14.55 -6.75
C ALA A 150 -5.26 14.30 -6.38
N PRO A 151 -5.86 13.17 -6.76
CA PRO A 151 -7.27 12.87 -6.49
C PRO A 151 -7.51 12.74 -4.98
N LEU A 152 -8.59 13.35 -4.50
CA LEU A 152 -8.92 13.41 -3.07
C LEU A 152 -8.90 12.03 -2.40
N GLU A 153 -9.45 11.02 -3.05
CA GLU A 153 -9.54 9.66 -2.50
C GLU A 153 -8.15 9.05 -2.26
N VAL A 154 -7.21 9.28 -3.18
CA VAL A 154 -5.82 8.83 -3.05
C VAL A 154 -5.14 9.57 -1.91
N GLU A 155 -5.36 10.88 -1.79
CA GLU A 155 -4.74 11.70 -0.74
C GLU A 155 -5.27 11.35 0.65
N VAL A 156 -6.56 11.11 0.80
CA VAL A 156 -7.15 10.63 2.06
C VAL A 156 -6.59 9.27 2.44
N LEU A 157 -6.45 8.37 1.47
CA LEU A 157 -5.85 7.06 1.70
C LEU A 157 -4.35 7.17 2.02
N LEU A 158 -3.61 8.05 1.35
CA LEU A 158 -2.22 8.36 1.68
C LEU A 158 -2.09 8.82 3.13
N HIS A 159 -2.94 9.74 3.57
CA HIS A 159 -2.95 10.19 4.95
C HIS A 159 -3.17 9.04 5.95
N ALA A 160 -4.14 8.14 5.68
CA ALA A 160 -4.42 6.96 6.51
C ALA A 160 -3.24 5.98 6.51
N SER A 161 -2.64 5.77 5.35
CA SER A 161 -1.45 4.93 5.14
C SER A 161 -0.26 5.43 5.96
N LEU A 162 0.09 6.71 5.83
CA LEU A 162 1.19 7.33 6.58
C LEU A 162 0.98 7.27 8.10
N LYS A 163 -0.25 7.51 8.58
CA LYS A 163 -0.59 7.33 10.00
C LYS A 163 -0.38 5.89 10.46
N SER A 164 -0.75 4.92 9.65
CA SER A 164 -0.53 3.50 9.96
C SER A 164 0.95 3.13 9.97
N CYS A 165 1.74 3.66 9.05
CA CYS A 165 3.19 3.52 9.04
C CYS A 165 3.83 4.10 10.33
N ILE A 166 3.39 5.29 10.77
CA ILE A 166 3.84 5.87 12.03
C ILE A 166 3.59 4.91 13.19
N GLN A 167 2.39 4.35 13.29
CA GLN A 167 2.04 3.44 14.39
C GLN A 167 2.89 2.17 14.39
N LEU A 168 3.15 1.58 13.21
CA LEU A 168 4.03 0.40 13.07
C LEU A 168 5.48 0.74 13.43
N MET A 169 5.98 1.90 13.03
CA MET A 169 7.32 2.37 13.39
C MET A 169 7.45 2.67 14.89
N GLU A 170 6.44 3.29 15.50
CA GLU A 170 6.42 3.56 16.95
C GLU A 170 6.41 2.29 17.78
N LEU A 171 5.68 1.26 17.29
CA LEU A 171 5.70 -0.05 17.93
C LEU A 171 7.11 -0.65 17.90
N SER A 172 7.79 -0.61 16.77
CA SER A 172 9.18 -1.08 16.62
C SER A 172 10.16 -0.28 17.47
N ARG A 173 9.99 1.04 17.56
CA ARG A 173 10.84 1.94 18.35
C ARG A 173 10.87 1.59 19.84
N LYS A 174 9.79 1.03 20.37
CA LYS A 174 9.73 0.57 21.77
C LYS A 174 10.71 -0.56 22.05
N HIS A 175 11.03 -1.35 21.05
CA HIS A 175 11.91 -2.53 21.16
C HIS A 175 13.31 -2.28 20.64
N GLN A 176 13.48 -1.35 19.71
CA GLN A 176 14.77 -1.06 19.07
C GLN A 176 14.97 0.44 18.88
N LYS A 177 15.98 1.00 19.55
CA LYS A 177 16.39 2.39 19.32
C LYS A 177 17.22 2.48 18.04
N SER A 178 16.81 3.32 17.11
CA SER A 178 17.51 3.57 15.85
C SER A 178 17.37 5.04 15.44
N ARG A 179 18.49 5.70 15.24
CA ARG A 179 18.54 7.09 14.77
C ARG A 179 17.81 7.26 13.43
N LEU A 180 17.95 6.29 12.53
CA LEU A 180 17.29 6.30 11.24
C LEU A 180 15.77 6.20 11.39
N LEU A 181 15.29 5.32 12.29
CA LEU A 181 13.88 5.18 12.60
C LEU A 181 13.29 6.48 13.17
N ASP A 182 14.02 7.13 14.10
CA ASP A 182 13.59 8.41 14.68
C ASP A 182 13.50 9.52 13.62
N GLN A 183 14.47 9.62 12.73
CA GLN A 183 14.46 10.59 11.62
C GLN A 183 13.26 10.36 10.69
N ARG A 184 12.98 9.10 10.34
CA ARG A 184 11.82 8.76 9.50
C ARG A 184 10.50 9.06 10.19
N LEU A 185 10.38 8.79 11.48
CA LEU A 185 9.20 9.15 12.25
C LEU A 185 8.94 10.66 12.23
N VAL A 186 9.97 11.47 12.41
CA VAL A 186 9.85 12.93 12.35
C VAL A 186 9.37 13.37 10.97
N LEU A 187 10.03 12.90 9.90
CA LEU A 187 9.67 13.24 8.53
C LEU A 187 8.24 12.83 8.20
N THR A 188 7.86 11.58 8.53
CA THR A 188 6.51 11.08 8.22
C THR A 188 5.43 11.84 8.99
N ARG A 189 5.67 12.22 10.24
CA ARG A 189 4.74 13.05 11.03
C ARG A 189 4.56 14.43 10.44
N GLN A 190 5.66 15.06 10.01
CA GLN A 190 5.60 16.35 9.34
C GLN A 190 4.76 16.25 8.07
N TRP A 191 5.00 15.22 7.26
CA TRP A 191 4.23 14.99 6.04
C TRP A 191 2.73 14.80 6.29
N VAL A 192 2.37 14.01 7.30
CA VAL A 192 0.97 13.81 7.72
C VAL A 192 0.34 15.14 8.15
N HIS A 193 1.08 15.97 8.87
CA HIS A 193 0.61 17.30 9.27
C HIS A 193 0.35 18.18 8.05
N ASP A 194 1.30 18.29 7.15
CA ASP A 194 1.24 19.15 5.97
C ASP A 194 0.15 18.69 5.01
N LEU A 195 0.04 17.37 4.75
CA LEU A 195 -1.04 16.81 3.95
C LEU A 195 -2.43 17.10 4.54
N ARG A 196 -2.56 16.96 5.86
CA ARG A 196 -3.82 17.31 6.53
C ARG A 196 -4.15 18.78 6.36
N GLN A 197 -3.18 19.70 6.50
CA GLN A 197 -3.40 21.12 6.29
C GLN A 197 -3.78 21.42 4.83
N PHE A 198 -3.16 20.75 3.88
CA PHE A 198 -3.49 20.84 2.47
C PHE A 198 -4.94 20.41 2.21
N LEU A 199 -5.34 19.22 2.67
CA LEU A 199 -6.69 18.67 2.52
C LEU A 199 -7.81 19.52 3.18
N LEU A 200 -7.48 20.29 4.22
CA LEU A 200 -8.45 21.16 4.89
C LEU A 200 -8.61 22.52 4.21
N LYS A 201 -7.71 22.88 3.30
CA LYS A 201 -7.73 24.17 2.57
C LYS A 201 -8.36 24.06 1.19
N HIS A 202 -8.37 22.87 0.64
CA HIS A 202 -8.85 22.54 -0.71
C HIS A 202 -10.00 21.54 -0.68
#